data_ae8f36fda930604d4dcad89aa4ba3073
#
_entry.id   ae8f36fda930604d4dcad89aa4ba3073
#
_cell.length_a   1.000
_cell.length_b   1.000
_cell.length_c   1.000
_cell.angle_alpha   90.00
_cell.angle_beta   90.00
_cell.angle_gamma   90.00
#
_symmetry.space_group_name_H-M   'P 1'
#
loop_
_entity.id
_entity.type
_entity.pdbx_description
1 polymer ?
#
loop_
_entity_poly.entity_id
_entity_poly.type
_entity_poly.pdbx_seq_one_letter_code
_entity_poly.pdbx_strand_id
1 'polypeptide(L)'
;LKKLDMNLEDRLNTQVGLLSGGQRQALTLLMATIVPPKVLLLDEHTAALDPVMAEKVMTLTNNIVKENNITCLMVTHNMKMALATGNRTLIMNNGKIIHELNEDIKKTMNIDELLKVFRESLNDDRIILGK
;
A
#
# COMPACT_ATOMS: atom_id res chain seq x y z
N LEU A 1 13.24 -11.97 12.03
CA LEU A 1 11.84 -12.09 12.50
C LEU A 1 11.54 -11.14 13.67
N LYS A 2 12.37 -11.01 14.67
CA LYS A 2 12.17 -10.10 15.84
C LYS A 2 11.85 -8.65 15.43
N LYS A 3 12.41 -8.12 14.34
CA LYS A 3 12.09 -6.78 13.80
C LYS A 3 10.64 -6.62 13.34
N LEU A 4 9.89 -7.72 13.18
CA LEU A 4 8.50 -7.69 12.70
C LEU A 4 7.50 -7.37 13.80
N ASP A 5 7.88 -7.50 15.08
CA ASP A 5 7.02 -7.29 16.25
C ASP A 5 5.66 -8.03 16.14
N MET A 6 5.72 -9.27 15.66
CA MET A 6 4.55 -10.13 15.40
C MET A 6 4.65 -11.51 16.04
N ASN A 7 5.62 -11.70 16.97
CA ASN A 7 5.89 -12.98 17.64
C ASN A 7 6.15 -14.15 16.66
N LEU A 8 6.70 -13.87 15.48
CA LEU A 8 7.02 -14.88 14.48
C LEU A 8 8.29 -15.67 14.85
N GLU A 9 9.17 -15.10 15.65
CA GLU A 9 10.36 -15.77 16.19
C GLU A 9 10.02 -16.98 17.05
N ASP A 10 8.89 -16.96 17.73
CA ASP A 10 8.43 -18.05 18.60
C ASP A 10 7.62 -19.12 17.82
N ARG A 11 7.41 -18.90 16.53
CA ARG A 11 6.56 -19.74 15.66
C ARG A 11 7.30 -20.38 14.49
N LEU A 12 8.61 -20.56 14.60
CA LEU A 12 9.46 -21.11 13.51
C LEU A 12 9.01 -22.49 13.03
N ASN A 13 8.44 -23.30 13.93
CA ASN A 13 7.96 -24.65 13.60
C ASN A 13 6.42 -24.69 13.35
N THR A 14 5.78 -23.52 13.31
CA THR A 14 4.33 -23.45 13.05
C THR A 14 4.07 -23.49 11.54
N GLN A 15 3.12 -24.31 11.12
CA GLN A 15 2.69 -24.32 9.72
C GLN A 15 2.14 -22.94 9.32
N VAL A 16 2.49 -22.45 8.14
CA VAL A 16 2.08 -21.13 7.63
C VAL A 16 0.57 -20.93 7.62
N GLY A 17 -0.18 -22.01 7.37
CA GLY A 17 -1.66 -22.00 7.42
C GLY A 17 -2.25 -21.65 8.78
N LEU A 18 -1.51 -21.87 9.88
CA LEU A 18 -1.93 -21.57 11.25
C LEU A 18 -1.54 -20.17 11.72
N LEU A 19 -0.83 -19.40 10.89
CA LEU A 19 -0.50 -18.00 11.16
C LEU A 19 -1.72 -17.10 10.89
N SER A 20 -1.82 -15.99 11.61
CA SER A 20 -2.83 -14.96 11.32
C SER A 20 -2.59 -14.35 9.93
N GLY A 21 -3.62 -13.69 9.37
CA GLY A 21 -3.50 -12.98 8.09
C GLY A 21 -2.34 -12.00 8.06
N GLY A 22 -2.22 -11.15 9.09
CA GLY A 22 -1.11 -10.20 9.22
C GLY A 22 0.26 -10.86 9.35
N GLN A 23 0.36 -11.95 10.11
CA GLN A 23 1.61 -12.71 10.22
C GLN A 23 2.03 -13.34 8.89
N ARG A 24 1.08 -13.90 8.13
CA ARG A 24 1.37 -14.43 6.77
C ARG A 24 1.83 -13.32 5.84
N GLN A 25 1.17 -12.18 5.89
CA GLN A 25 1.52 -11.04 5.02
C GLN A 25 2.91 -10.49 5.34
N ALA A 26 3.24 -10.33 6.62
CA ALA A 26 4.57 -9.92 7.05
C ALA A 26 5.66 -10.93 6.64
N LEU A 27 5.36 -12.22 6.77
CA LEU A 27 6.27 -13.28 6.32
C LEU A 27 6.48 -13.24 4.79
N THR A 28 5.41 -13.07 4.02
CA THR A 28 5.47 -12.94 2.55
C THR A 28 6.32 -11.75 2.14
N LEU A 29 6.12 -10.59 2.78
CA LEU A 29 6.89 -9.38 2.53
C LEU A 29 8.39 -9.60 2.86
N LEU A 30 8.69 -10.23 4.00
CA LEU A 30 10.06 -10.56 4.39
C LEU A 30 10.70 -11.48 3.36
N MET A 31 10.01 -12.54 2.93
CA MET A 31 10.52 -13.47 1.91
C MET A 31 10.80 -12.78 0.58
N ALA A 32 9.93 -11.86 0.15
CA ALA A 32 10.10 -11.08 -1.07
C ALA A 32 11.25 -10.08 -1.01
N THR A 33 11.71 -9.74 0.20
CA THR A 33 12.70 -8.67 0.43
C THR A 33 13.96 -9.15 1.16
N ILE A 34 14.10 -10.46 1.42
CA ILE A 34 15.29 -11.03 2.07
C ILE A 34 16.57 -10.80 1.24
N VAL A 35 16.41 -10.84 -0.08
CA VAL A 35 17.35 -10.27 -1.05
C VAL A 35 16.65 -9.04 -1.63
N PRO A 36 17.09 -7.82 -1.33
CA PRO A 36 16.38 -6.61 -1.73
C PRO A 36 16.16 -6.54 -3.25
N PRO A 37 14.92 -6.52 -3.73
CA PRO A 37 14.64 -6.37 -5.15
C PRO A 37 14.85 -4.93 -5.61
N LYS A 38 15.08 -4.71 -6.89
CA LYS A 38 15.10 -3.36 -7.47
C LYS A 38 13.73 -2.70 -7.46
N VAL A 39 12.68 -3.51 -7.64
CA VAL A 39 11.28 -3.06 -7.66
C VAL A 39 10.45 -4.04 -6.83
N LEU A 40 9.63 -3.50 -5.93
CA LEU A 40 8.64 -4.24 -5.16
C LEU A 40 7.24 -3.82 -5.60
N LEU A 41 6.43 -4.79 -6.02
CA LEU A 41 5.04 -4.57 -6.42
C LEU A 41 4.12 -5.11 -5.33
N LEU A 42 3.23 -4.26 -4.81
CA LEU A 42 2.29 -4.58 -3.74
C LEU A 42 0.87 -4.30 -4.23
N ASP A 43 0.04 -5.34 -4.32
CA ASP A 43 -1.34 -5.22 -4.74
C ASP A 43 -2.25 -5.49 -3.54
N GLU A 44 -2.87 -4.41 -3.03
CA GLU A 44 -3.81 -4.41 -1.90
C GLU A 44 -3.38 -5.29 -0.70
N HIS A 45 -2.08 -5.35 -0.43
CA HIS A 45 -1.47 -6.31 0.49
C HIS A 45 -1.93 -6.20 1.96
N THR A 46 -2.72 -5.18 2.30
CA THR A 46 -3.30 -4.98 3.63
C THR A 46 -4.83 -5.00 3.65
N ALA A 47 -5.49 -5.19 2.51
CA ALA A 47 -6.95 -5.05 2.40
C ALA A 47 -7.74 -6.07 3.23
N ALA A 48 -7.22 -7.27 3.40
CA ALA A 48 -7.86 -8.34 4.16
C ALA A 48 -7.49 -8.37 5.66
N LEU A 49 -6.79 -7.33 6.15
CA LEU A 49 -6.33 -7.24 7.53
C LEU A 49 -7.22 -6.32 8.34
N ASP A 50 -7.32 -6.61 9.66
CA ASP A 50 -7.89 -5.64 10.58
C ASP A 50 -7.02 -4.36 10.65
N PRO A 51 -7.59 -3.21 11.06
CA PRO A 51 -6.88 -1.93 11.02
C PRO A 51 -5.54 -1.90 11.76
N VAL A 52 -5.44 -2.59 12.90
CA VAL A 52 -4.21 -2.62 13.71
C VAL A 52 -3.12 -3.39 12.98
N MET A 53 -3.48 -4.56 12.42
CA MET A 53 -2.53 -5.38 11.66
C MET A 53 -2.15 -4.71 10.33
N ALA A 54 -3.10 -4.05 9.65
CA ALA A 54 -2.81 -3.29 8.44
C ALA A 54 -1.76 -2.18 8.70
N GLU A 55 -1.89 -1.45 9.81
CA GLU A 55 -0.93 -0.43 10.20
C GLU A 55 0.47 -1.01 10.50
N LYS A 56 0.53 -2.13 11.23
CA LYS A 56 1.80 -2.83 11.51
C LYS A 56 2.48 -3.29 10.22
N VAL A 57 1.74 -3.93 9.31
CA VAL A 57 2.28 -4.39 8.02
C VAL A 57 2.73 -3.21 7.16
N MET A 58 2.00 -2.09 7.15
CA MET A 58 2.40 -0.89 6.43
C MET A 58 3.65 -0.25 7.01
N THR A 59 3.77 -0.17 8.32
CA THR A 59 4.98 0.33 8.98
C THR A 59 6.19 -0.53 8.63
N LEU A 60 6.03 -1.85 8.66
CA LEU A 60 7.06 -2.79 8.24
C LEU A 60 7.44 -2.59 6.77
N THR A 61 6.46 -2.47 5.87
CA THR A 61 6.67 -2.21 4.44
C THR A 61 7.49 -0.95 4.22
N ASN A 62 7.09 0.15 4.86
CA ASN A 62 7.79 1.43 4.74
C ASN A 62 9.24 1.35 5.24
N ASN A 63 9.48 0.66 6.35
CA ASN A 63 10.82 0.47 6.90
C ASN A 63 11.70 -0.33 5.94
N ILE A 64 11.21 -1.46 5.43
CA ILE A 64 11.95 -2.31 4.48
C ILE A 64 12.29 -1.53 3.20
N VAL A 65 11.31 -0.85 2.62
CA VAL A 65 11.48 -0.05 1.40
C VAL A 65 12.53 1.04 1.60
N LYS A 66 12.47 1.76 2.72
CA LYS A 66 13.37 2.85 3.06
C LYS A 66 14.78 2.36 3.39
N GLU A 67 14.92 1.34 4.25
CA GLU A 67 16.21 0.81 4.69
C GLU A 67 17.01 0.21 3.51
N ASN A 68 16.33 -0.39 2.55
CA ASN A 68 16.94 -1.05 1.41
C ASN A 68 16.89 -0.22 0.10
N ASN A 69 16.36 0.99 0.16
CA ASN A 69 16.26 1.91 -0.98
C ASN A 69 15.52 1.29 -2.20
N ILE A 70 14.44 0.54 -1.92
CA ILE A 70 13.68 -0.20 -2.92
C ILE A 70 12.69 0.74 -3.62
N THR A 71 12.63 0.68 -4.96
CA THR A 71 11.52 1.29 -5.69
C THR A 71 10.25 0.47 -5.45
N CYS A 72 9.22 1.09 -4.85
CA CYS A 72 7.98 0.39 -4.50
C CYS A 72 6.80 0.98 -5.26
N LEU A 73 6.02 0.12 -5.92
CA LEU A 73 4.71 0.46 -6.49
C LEU A 73 3.64 -0.29 -5.70
N MET A 74 2.75 0.47 -5.05
CA MET A 74 1.67 -0.08 -4.24
C MET A 74 0.31 0.31 -4.81
N VAL A 75 -0.57 -0.66 -4.97
CA VAL A 75 -1.98 -0.45 -5.30
C VAL A 75 -2.81 -0.51 -4.03
N THR A 76 -3.70 0.44 -3.84
CA THR A 76 -4.66 0.48 -2.73
C THR A 76 -5.92 1.24 -3.11
N HIS A 77 -7.06 0.81 -2.58
CA HIS A 77 -8.31 1.56 -2.64
C HIS A 77 -8.54 2.42 -1.37
N ASN A 78 -7.63 2.35 -0.41
CA ASN A 78 -7.72 3.14 0.83
C ASN A 78 -7.12 4.53 0.61
N MET A 79 -7.97 5.56 0.50
CA MET A 79 -7.59 6.94 0.24
C MET A 79 -6.66 7.53 1.31
N LYS A 80 -6.90 7.18 2.59
CA LYS A 80 -6.04 7.61 3.69
C LYS A 80 -4.63 7.06 3.54
N MET A 81 -4.53 5.78 3.20
CA MET A 81 -3.25 5.11 2.96
C MET A 81 -2.55 5.69 1.72
N ALA A 82 -3.29 5.95 0.64
CA ALA A 82 -2.76 6.54 -0.58
C ALA A 82 -2.13 7.92 -0.35
N LEU A 83 -2.70 8.76 0.54
CA LEU A 83 -2.11 10.03 0.93
C LEU A 83 -0.89 9.87 1.85
N ALA A 84 -0.97 8.96 2.83
CA ALA A 84 0.05 8.81 3.86
C ALA A 84 1.32 8.07 3.38
N THR A 85 1.25 7.29 2.29
CA THR A 85 2.33 6.39 1.87
C THR A 85 2.94 6.81 0.54
N GLY A 86 4.28 6.64 0.43
CA GLY A 86 5.03 6.95 -0.78
C GLY A 86 5.14 8.46 -1.06
N ASN A 87 5.98 8.81 -2.03
CA ASN A 87 6.25 10.19 -2.45
C ASN A 87 5.41 10.64 -3.66
N ARG A 88 4.75 9.70 -4.33
CA ARG A 88 3.83 9.95 -5.46
C ARG A 88 2.56 9.13 -5.29
N THR A 89 1.41 9.69 -5.67
CA THR A 89 0.16 8.95 -5.77
C THR A 89 -0.41 9.15 -7.17
N LEU A 90 -0.69 8.05 -7.84
CA LEU A 90 -1.33 8.04 -9.16
C LEU A 90 -2.78 7.60 -8.98
N ILE A 91 -3.71 8.43 -9.44
CA ILE A 91 -5.13 8.08 -9.48
C ILE A 91 -5.42 7.50 -10.85
N MET A 92 -5.97 6.28 -10.86
CA MET A 92 -6.27 5.56 -12.10
C MET A 92 -7.77 5.36 -12.27
N ASN A 93 -8.24 5.51 -13.50
CA ASN A 93 -9.60 5.17 -13.90
C ASN A 93 -9.57 4.61 -15.32
N ASN A 94 -10.35 3.54 -15.59
CA ASN A 94 -10.46 2.89 -16.90
C ASN A 94 -9.09 2.62 -17.58
N GLY A 95 -8.09 2.17 -16.80
CA GLY A 95 -6.76 1.84 -17.30
C GLY A 95 -5.87 3.06 -17.64
N LYS A 96 -6.31 4.27 -17.28
CA LYS A 96 -5.56 5.51 -17.52
C LYS A 96 -5.19 6.17 -16.19
N ILE A 97 -4.04 6.83 -16.15
CA ILE A 97 -3.69 7.76 -15.06
C ILE A 97 -4.43 9.06 -15.33
N ILE A 98 -5.31 9.45 -14.42
CA ILE A 98 -6.15 10.66 -14.52
C ILE A 98 -5.60 11.82 -13.69
N HIS A 99 -4.93 11.52 -12.57
CA HIS A 99 -4.26 12.51 -11.75
C HIS A 99 -2.97 11.96 -11.18
N GLU A 100 -2.02 12.85 -10.94
CA GLU A 100 -0.78 12.58 -10.22
C GLU A 100 -0.61 13.59 -9.09
N LEU A 101 -0.38 13.08 -7.88
CA LEU A 101 -0.07 13.87 -6.69
C LEU A 101 1.40 13.64 -6.35
N ASN A 102 2.19 14.69 -6.43
CA ASN A 102 3.57 14.68 -5.96
C ASN A 102 3.64 14.85 -4.43
N GLU A 103 4.82 14.77 -3.87
CA GLU A 103 5.05 14.85 -2.44
C GLU A 103 4.54 16.16 -1.81
N ASP A 104 4.69 17.29 -2.51
CA ASP A 104 4.28 18.60 -1.99
C ASP A 104 2.76 18.72 -1.93
N ILE A 105 2.06 18.27 -2.97
CA ILE A 105 0.60 18.22 -3.00
C ILE A 105 0.07 17.28 -1.89
N LYS A 106 0.69 16.11 -1.72
CA LYS A 106 0.30 15.14 -0.70
C LYS A 106 0.41 15.67 0.73
N LYS A 107 1.39 16.52 1.02
CA LYS A 107 1.59 17.13 2.35
C LYS A 107 0.48 18.12 2.73
N THR A 108 -0.14 18.74 1.77
CA THR A 108 -1.16 19.78 1.97
C THR A 108 -2.58 19.28 1.75
N MET A 109 -2.76 18.23 0.93
CA MET A 109 -4.05 17.68 0.56
C MET A 109 -4.67 16.87 1.69
N ASN A 110 -5.94 17.10 1.98
CA ASN A 110 -6.73 16.28 2.88
C ASN A 110 -7.56 15.22 2.13
N ILE A 111 -8.19 14.31 2.89
CA ILE A 111 -8.95 13.19 2.31
C ILE A 111 -10.16 13.67 1.51
N ASP A 112 -10.84 14.73 1.95
CA ASP A 112 -12.03 15.26 1.28
C ASP A 112 -11.67 15.87 -0.07
N GLU A 113 -10.54 16.55 -0.15
CA GLU A 113 -9.98 17.07 -1.41
C GLU A 113 -9.63 15.94 -2.37
N LEU A 114 -8.97 14.88 -1.88
CA LEU A 114 -8.67 13.69 -2.69
C LEU A 114 -9.94 13.02 -3.22
N LEU A 115 -10.96 12.87 -2.37
CA LEU A 115 -12.25 12.31 -2.76
C LEU A 115 -12.97 13.18 -3.79
N LYS A 116 -12.85 14.51 -3.69
CA LYS A 116 -13.40 15.45 -4.67
C LYS A 116 -12.74 15.24 -6.03
N VAL A 117 -11.41 15.25 -6.08
CA VAL A 117 -10.62 14.97 -7.30
C VAL A 117 -11.03 13.64 -7.93
N PHE A 118 -11.17 12.60 -7.13
CA PHE A 118 -11.57 11.27 -7.60
C PHE A 118 -13.00 11.28 -8.19
N ARG A 119 -13.96 11.93 -7.53
CA ARG A 119 -15.37 12.03 -8.00
C ARG A 119 -15.50 12.85 -9.28
N GLU A 120 -14.78 13.96 -9.38
CA GLU A 120 -14.77 14.81 -10.58
C GLU A 120 -14.25 14.01 -11.79
N SER A 121 -13.19 13.26 -11.61
CA SER A 121 -12.62 12.40 -12.66
C SER A 121 -13.56 11.29 -13.13
N LEU A 122 -14.39 10.75 -12.22
CA LEU A 122 -15.42 9.76 -12.59
C LEU A 122 -16.58 10.38 -13.38
N ASN A 123 -16.89 11.66 -13.15
CA ASN A 123 -17.96 12.36 -13.84
C ASN A 123 -17.56 12.79 -15.24
N ASP A 124 -16.30 13.20 -15.45
CA ASP A 124 -15.79 13.56 -16.78
C ASP A 124 -15.85 12.38 -17.77
N ASP A 125 -15.54 11.16 -17.30
CA ASP A 125 -15.65 9.95 -18.13
C ASP A 125 -17.11 9.64 -18.52
N ARG A 126 -18.10 9.94 -17.69
CA ARG A 126 -19.53 9.74 -18.00
C ARG A 126 -20.01 10.71 -19.09
N ILE A 127 -19.45 11.91 -19.14
CA ILE A 127 -19.78 12.90 -20.18
C ILE A 127 -19.21 12.47 -21.54
N ILE A 128 -18.05 11.82 -21.56
CA ILE A 128 -17.39 11.35 -22.78
C ILE A 128 -18.05 10.09 -23.34
N LEU A 129 -18.62 9.23 -22.48
CA LEU A 129 -19.30 7.99 -22.88
C LEU A 129 -20.81 8.16 -23.14
N GLY A 130 -21.35 9.34 -22.89
CA GLY A 130 -22.76 9.69 -23.08
C GLY A 130 -23.11 10.31 -24.44
N LYS A 131 -22.28 10.04 -25.48
CA LYS A 131 -22.60 10.36 -26.88
C LYS A 131 -22.70 9.10 -27.70
#